data_578884d92e1d59c26ac2b13db3cfd33b
#
_entry.id   578884d92e1d59c26ac2b13db3cfd33b
#
_cell.length_a   1.000
_cell.length_b   1.000
_cell.length_c   1.000
_cell.angle_alpha   90.00
_cell.angle_beta   90.00
_cell.angle_gamma   90.00
#
_symmetry.space_group_name_H-M   'P 1'
#
loop_
_entity.id
_entity.type
_entity.pdbx_description
1 polymer ?
#
loop_
_entity_poly.entity_id
_entity_poly.type
_entity_poly.pdbx_seq_one_letter_code
_entity_poly.pdbx_strand_id
1 'polypeptide(L)'
;MKVTYDPEVDVLRILLSHAPIQESDEDKPGVILDYDKDGNVVGLEILDASTRVENPRGMDYAVGSSPALAVREKPTRKYGKSR
;
A
#
# COMPACT_ATOMS: atom_id res chain seq x y z
N MET A 1 2.63 11.37 3.21
CA MET A 1 1.79 10.18 2.89
C MET A 1 0.36 10.49 3.27
N LYS A 2 -0.57 10.07 2.42
CA LYS A 2 -1.97 10.34 2.68
C LYS A 2 -2.78 9.08 2.37
N VAL A 3 -3.62 8.68 3.31
CA VAL A 3 -4.49 7.50 3.13
C VAL A 3 -5.93 7.98 3.15
N THR A 4 -6.67 7.59 2.12
CA THR A 4 -8.07 7.99 1.96
C THR A 4 -8.90 6.77 1.63
N TYR A 5 -9.99 6.60 2.36
CA TYR A 5 -10.97 5.58 2.01
C TYR A 5 -12.25 6.27 1.55
N ASP A 6 -12.70 5.91 0.36
CA ASP A 6 -13.95 6.43 -0.18
C ASP A 6 -15.01 5.34 -0.10
N PRO A 7 -15.94 5.43 0.85
CA PRO A 7 -16.94 4.36 1.02
C PRO A 7 -17.98 4.33 -0.09
N GLU A 8 -18.12 5.41 -0.84
CA GLU A 8 -19.09 5.45 -1.90
C GLU A 8 -18.72 4.52 -3.05
N VAL A 9 -17.44 4.46 -3.38
CA VAL A 9 -16.96 3.59 -4.44
C VAL A 9 -16.12 2.44 -3.89
N ASP A 10 -15.95 2.37 -2.58
CA ASP A 10 -15.22 1.30 -1.90
C ASP A 10 -13.78 1.20 -2.38
N VAL A 11 -13.10 2.33 -2.41
CA VAL A 11 -11.71 2.40 -2.86
C VAL A 11 -10.84 2.97 -1.73
N LEU A 12 -9.76 2.26 -1.42
CA LEU A 12 -8.75 2.72 -0.50
C LEU A 12 -7.57 3.23 -1.32
N ARG A 13 -7.18 4.47 -1.10
CA ARG A 13 -6.07 5.08 -1.83
C ARG A 13 -4.99 5.49 -0.87
N ILE A 14 -3.76 5.13 -1.20
CA ILE A 14 -2.58 5.51 -0.42
C ILE A 14 -1.67 6.31 -1.33
N LEU A 15 -1.42 7.56 -0.95
CA LEU A 15 -0.53 8.43 -1.68
C LEU A 15 0.78 8.51 -0.91
N LEU A 16 1.81 7.92 -1.48
CA LEU A 16 3.11 7.84 -0.81
C LEU A 16 3.97 9.07 -1.04
N SER A 17 3.74 9.75 -2.16
CA SER A 17 4.56 10.88 -2.57
C SER A 17 3.69 11.83 -3.38
N HIS A 18 4.09 13.09 -3.43
CA HIS A 18 3.39 14.10 -4.23
C HIS A 18 3.95 14.20 -5.65
N ALA A 19 4.89 13.33 -6.03
CA ALA A 19 5.44 13.36 -7.37
C ALA A 19 4.33 13.07 -8.39
N PRO A 20 4.39 13.70 -9.56
CA PRO A 20 3.38 13.45 -10.58
C PRO A 20 3.37 12.00 -11.03
N ILE A 21 2.18 11.49 -11.29
CA ILE A 21 2.02 10.11 -11.73
C ILE A 21 2.29 10.06 -13.22
N GLN A 22 3.26 9.24 -13.60
CA GLN A 22 3.62 9.05 -15.00
C GLN A 22 2.80 7.93 -15.62
N GLU A 23 2.59 6.85 -14.87
CA GLU A 23 1.81 5.74 -15.37
C GLU A 23 1.22 4.95 -14.20
N SER A 24 0.13 4.24 -14.48
CA SER A 24 -0.55 3.42 -13.50
C SER A 24 -0.69 2.03 -14.07
N ASP A 25 -0.54 1.03 -13.22
CA ASP A 25 -0.54 -0.36 -13.65
C ASP A 25 -1.39 -1.17 -12.69
N GLU A 26 -2.33 -1.93 -13.24
CA GLU A 26 -3.12 -2.82 -12.40
C GLU A 26 -2.37 -4.13 -12.26
N ASP A 27 -1.58 -4.22 -11.19
CA ASP A 27 -0.70 -5.36 -10.95
C ASP A 27 -1.48 -6.66 -10.77
N LYS A 28 -2.53 -6.59 -9.98
CA LYS A 28 -3.47 -7.68 -9.78
C LYS A 28 -4.86 -7.10 -9.91
N PRO A 29 -5.86 -7.90 -10.24
CA PRO A 29 -7.21 -7.36 -10.33
C PRO A 29 -7.57 -6.58 -9.05
N GLY A 30 -7.87 -5.31 -9.22
CA GLY A 30 -8.26 -4.46 -8.13
C GLY A 30 -7.12 -3.83 -7.33
N VAL A 31 -5.87 -4.05 -7.73
CA VAL A 31 -4.72 -3.42 -7.06
C VAL A 31 -3.94 -2.63 -8.10
N ILE A 32 -4.01 -1.31 -7.99
CA ILE A 32 -3.42 -0.41 -8.98
C ILE A 32 -2.23 0.30 -8.34
N LEU A 33 -1.09 0.26 -9.02
CA LEU A 33 0.12 0.95 -8.58
C LEU A 33 0.35 2.14 -9.49
N ASP A 34 0.68 3.28 -8.88
CA ASP A 34 0.99 4.52 -9.61
C ASP A 34 2.48 4.77 -9.53
N TYR A 35 3.09 5.08 -10.66
CA TYR A 35 4.53 5.26 -10.76
C TYR A 35 4.87 6.67 -11.23
N ASP A 36 5.99 7.20 -10.77
CA ASP A 36 6.50 8.46 -11.29
C ASP A 36 7.36 8.19 -12.53
N LYS A 37 7.97 9.25 -13.06
CA LYS A 37 8.76 9.15 -14.29
C LYS A 37 10.00 8.29 -14.13
N ASP A 38 10.45 8.08 -12.91
CA ASP A 38 11.65 7.29 -12.64
C ASP A 38 11.31 5.86 -12.24
N GLY A 39 10.03 5.50 -12.29
CA GLY A 39 9.61 4.15 -11.96
C GLY A 39 9.38 3.88 -10.49
N ASN A 40 9.38 4.93 -9.67
CA ASN A 40 9.11 4.77 -8.25
C ASN A 40 7.61 4.68 -8.00
N VAL A 41 7.20 3.82 -7.07
CA VAL A 41 5.80 3.72 -6.70
C VAL A 41 5.46 4.95 -5.84
N VAL A 42 4.54 5.76 -6.30
CA VAL A 42 4.15 6.98 -5.59
C VAL A 42 2.74 6.90 -5.02
N GLY A 43 1.99 5.87 -5.40
CA GLY A 43 0.66 5.69 -4.86
C GLY A 43 0.14 4.31 -5.17
N LEU A 44 -0.95 3.93 -4.48
CA LEU A 44 -1.63 2.69 -4.81
C LEU A 44 -3.11 2.83 -4.48
N GLU A 45 -3.94 2.07 -5.21
CA GLU A 45 -5.36 2.04 -4.98
C GLU A 45 -5.83 0.61 -4.88
N ILE A 46 -6.71 0.36 -3.93
CA ILE A 46 -7.29 -0.96 -3.73
C ILE A 46 -8.78 -0.83 -3.96
N LEU A 47 -9.26 -1.47 -5.01
CA LEU A 47 -10.68 -1.49 -5.35
C LEU A 47 -11.37 -2.58 -4.54
N ASP A 48 -12.65 -2.40 -4.27
CA ASP A 48 -13.42 -3.31 -3.42
C ASP A 48 -12.72 -3.49 -2.08
N ALA A 49 -12.29 -2.38 -1.50
CA ALA A 49 -11.43 -2.42 -0.32
C ALA A 49 -12.08 -3.12 0.86
N SER A 50 -13.40 -2.99 1.01
CA SER A 50 -14.06 -3.60 2.16
C SER A 50 -13.97 -5.12 2.16
N THR A 51 -13.73 -5.74 1.00
CA THR A 51 -13.59 -7.18 0.90
C THR A 51 -12.14 -7.63 0.90
N ARG A 52 -11.21 -6.69 0.83
CA ARG A 52 -9.79 -7.04 0.67
C ARG A 52 -8.95 -6.66 1.87
N VAL A 53 -9.30 -5.57 2.57
CA VAL A 53 -8.55 -5.18 3.75
C VAL A 53 -9.43 -5.37 4.97
N GLU A 54 -8.80 -5.53 6.11
CA GLU A 54 -9.52 -5.92 7.30
C GLU A 54 -10.50 -4.85 7.75
N ASN A 55 -10.09 -3.59 7.71
CA ASN A 55 -10.97 -2.49 8.11
C ASN A 55 -10.56 -1.24 7.36
N PRO A 56 -11.20 -0.95 6.23
CA PRO A 56 -10.78 0.21 5.44
C PRO A 56 -11.12 1.54 6.11
N ARG A 57 -11.97 1.52 7.12
CA ARG A 57 -12.36 2.77 7.80
C ARG A 57 -11.42 3.13 8.93
N GLY A 58 -10.46 2.28 9.24
CA GLY A 58 -9.51 2.54 10.32
C GLY A 58 -8.15 2.01 9.96
N MET A 59 -7.13 2.57 10.59
CA MET A 59 -5.79 2.12 10.32
C MET A 59 -4.91 2.44 11.52
N ASP A 60 -3.98 1.54 11.81
CA ASP A 60 -2.98 1.76 12.83
C ASP A 60 -1.69 2.14 12.15
N TYR A 61 -1.11 3.24 12.56
CA TYR A 61 0.18 3.67 12.05
C TYR A 61 1.11 3.85 13.25
N ALA A 62 2.24 3.19 13.22
CA ALA A 62 3.18 3.24 14.33
C ALA A 62 4.59 3.32 13.81
N VAL A 63 5.40 4.10 14.50
CA VAL A 63 6.83 4.11 14.25
C VAL A 63 7.42 3.34 15.42
N GLY A 64 7.83 2.11 15.14
CA GLY A 64 8.28 1.24 16.22
C GLY A 64 9.77 1.09 16.24
N SER A 65 10.30 0.94 17.44
CA SER A 65 11.70 0.64 17.61
C SER A 65 11.87 -0.54 18.56
N SER A 66 10.80 -1.27 18.80
CA SER A 66 10.85 -2.38 19.74
C SER A 66 11.57 -3.58 19.10
N PRO A 67 12.35 -4.31 19.86
CA PRO A 67 13.01 -5.49 19.32
C PRO A 67 12.04 -6.53 18.79
N ALA A 68 10.86 -6.63 19.37
CA ALA A 68 9.88 -7.58 18.88
C ALA A 68 9.43 -7.22 17.48
N LEU A 69 9.25 -5.95 17.18
CA LEU A 69 8.87 -5.52 15.86
C LEU A 69 9.99 -5.83 14.87
N ALA A 70 11.23 -5.53 15.24
CA ALA A 70 12.36 -5.80 14.36
C ALA A 70 12.51 -7.29 14.07
N VAL A 71 12.30 -8.12 15.07
CA VAL A 71 12.42 -9.56 14.88
C VAL A 71 11.38 -10.06 13.89
N ARG A 72 10.19 -9.52 13.93
CA ARG A 72 9.13 -9.99 13.06
C ARG A 72 9.32 -9.60 11.62
N GLU A 73 10.11 -8.59 11.35
CA GLU A 73 10.37 -8.20 9.99
C GLU A 73 11.32 -9.12 9.29
N LYS A 74 12.09 -9.84 10.05
CA LYS A 74 13.17 -10.56 9.49
C LYS A 74 12.78 -11.76 8.67
N PRO A 75 11.80 -12.50 8.97
CA PRO A 75 11.57 -13.67 8.23
C PRO A 75 10.96 -13.36 6.97
N THR A 76 11.10 -12.88 6.47
CA THR A 76 10.36 -12.83 5.41
C THR A 76 10.99 -12.76 4.20
N ARG A 77 11.59 -12.88 4.29
CA ARG A 77 11.97 -12.83 3.40
C ARG A 77 12.13 -13.59 2.71
N LYS A 78 12.11 -13.92 2.74
CA LYS A 78 12.23 -14.54 2.04
C LYS A 78 11.70 -14.53 1.13
N TYR A 79 11.73 -14.02 1.50
CA TYR A 79 11.34 -13.88 0.63
C TYR A 79 11.54 -13.93 -0.15
N GLY A 80 11.74 -13.82 0.21
CA GLY A 80 11.85 -13.80 -0.69
C GLY A 80 12.02 -14.18 -1.16
N LYS A 81 12.36 -14.12 -1.04
CA LYS A 81 12.49 -14.46 -1.61
C LYS A 81 12.27 -14.94 -2.11
N SER A 82 12.45 -14.92 -1.71
CA SER A 82 12.17 -15.22 -2.28
C SER A 82 11.88 -15.33 -2.78
N ARG A 83 12.06 -15.06 -2.64
CA ARG A 83 11.83 -14.97 -3.18
C ARG A 83 11.67 -15.18 -3.63
#